data_92105e286f2ef83ce037f8aa2fba3729
#
_entry.id   92105e286f2ef83ce037f8aa2fba3729
#
_cell.length_a   1.000
_cell.length_b   1.000
_cell.length_c   1.000
_cell.angle_alpha   90.00
_cell.angle_beta   90.00
_cell.angle_gamma   90.00
#
_symmetry.space_group_name_H-M   'P 1'
#
loop_
_entity.id
_entity.type
_entity.pdbx_description
1 polymer ?
#
loop_
_entity_poly.entity_id
_entity_poly.type
_entity_poly.pdbx_seq_one_letter_code
_entity_poly.pdbx_strand_id
1 'polypeptide(L)'
;MVGPRLRDARQRAGLTLRATADALGVSVGTWSAVENGRTRITADRVAAAASLFGADVEILVTPDAAPPQAAGTWRDFPPLDLPPPLAGALSAFVELGYHGATIRDVAQRAQLSVPGLYHHWPTKQHLLVALLDRTMDELLTRAEAARAEGDGPVERFTLLVECLVLFHTHRRELGFIGASEMRGLEEPARSRIAALRVGLQRMVDAEVREAGRRGLFTTPLPHEAARAVVTMCTALPTWWSPAGPTPPATVAAQYVEFALDVVRARRPQAG
;
A
#
# COMPACT_ATOMS: atom_id res chain seq x y z
N MET A 1 1.57 -3.22 -18.92
CA MET A 1 1.19 -2.63 -20.26
C MET A 1 0.55 -1.25 -20.04
N VAL A 2 0.98 -0.21 -20.77
CA VAL A 2 0.53 1.21 -20.59
C VAL A 2 -0.96 1.42 -20.94
N GLY A 3 -1.47 0.73 -21.97
CA GLY A 3 -2.82 0.95 -22.50
C GLY A 3 -3.97 0.80 -21.49
N PRO A 4 -4.10 -0.30 -20.74
CA PRO A 4 -5.14 -0.45 -19.72
C PRO A 4 -5.13 0.65 -18.68
N ARG A 5 -3.96 1.12 -18.26
CA ARG A 5 -3.81 2.21 -17.28
C ARG A 5 -4.26 3.56 -17.80
N LEU A 6 -3.97 3.83 -19.06
CA LEU A 6 -4.52 5.02 -19.73
C LEU A 6 -6.05 4.98 -19.75
N ARG A 7 -6.64 3.80 -19.99
CA ARG A 7 -8.09 3.62 -19.91
C ARG A 7 -8.64 3.91 -18.52
N ASP A 8 -8.02 3.33 -17.49
CA ASP A 8 -8.47 3.49 -16.10
C ASP A 8 -8.30 4.94 -15.63
N ALA A 9 -7.20 5.60 -16.00
CA ALA A 9 -6.98 7.02 -15.70
C ALA A 9 -8.02 7.92 -16.39
N ARG A 10 -8.29 7.65 -17.66
CA ARG A 10 -9.34 8.37 -18.41
C ARG A 10 -10.72 8.21 -17.78
N GLN A 11 -11.08 6.97 -17.39
CA GLN A 11 -12.37 6.69 -16.76
C GLN A 11 -12.50 7.38 -15.41
N ARG A 12 -11.43 7.40 -14.61
CA ARG A 12 -11.38 8.13 -13.32
C ARG A 12 -11.50 9.65 -13.52
N ALA A 13 -10.95 10.19 -14.62
CA ALA A 13 -11.11 11.57 -15.01
C ALA A 13 -12.49 11.89 -15.60
N GLY A 14 -13.40 10.91 -15.73
CA GLY A 14 -14.74 11.09 -16.30
C GLY A 14 -14.77 11.39 -17.80
N LEU A 15 -13.67 11.15 -18.51
CA LEU A 15 -13.55 11.49 -19.93
C LEU A 15 -13.99 10.34 -20.84
N THR A 16 -14.71 10.69 -21.93
CA THR A 16 -15.06 9.73 -22.97
C THR A 16 -13.87 9.47 -23.89
N LEU A 17 -13.85 8.32 -24.59
CA LEU A 17 -12.88 8.02 -25.65
C LEU A 17 -12.78 9.16 -26.69
N ARG A 18 -13.92 9.73 -27.07
CA ARG A 18 -14.00 10.79 -28.07
C ARG A 18 -13.38 12.10 -27.55
N ALA A 19 -13.76 12.53 -26.35
CA ALA A 19 -13.20 13.74 -25.73
C ALA A 19 -11.69 13.66 -25.56
N THR A 20 -11.18 12.48 -25.17
CA THR A 20 -9.74 12.26 -25.03
C THR A 20 -9.01 12.25 -26.38
N ALA A 21 -9.58 11.60 -27.38
CA ALA A 21 -8.99 11.55 -28.72
C ALA A 21 -8.90 12.96 -29.34
N ASP A 22 -9.99 13.75 -29.20
CA ASP A 22 -10.06 15.14 -29.68
C ASP A 22 -9.02 16.02 -28.97
N ALA A 23 -8.90 15.91 -27.62
CA ALA A 23 -7.94 16.67 -26.82
C ALA A 23 -6.47 16.31 -27.12
N LEU A 24 -6.18 15.06 -27.48
CA LEU A 24 -4.84 14.57 -27.81
C LEU A 24 -4.52 14.65 -29.33
N GLY A 25 -5.43 15.17 -30.15
CA GLY A 25 -5.24 15.31 -31.58
C GLY A 25 -5.10 14.00 -32.34
N VAL A 26 -5.82 12.94 -31.90
CA VAL A 26 -5.80 11.62 -32.55
C VAL A 26 -7.20 11.14 -32.90
N SER A 27 -7.32 10.14 -33.79
CA SER A 27 -8.62 9.53 -34.04
C SER A 27 -9.09 8.68 -32.86
N VAL A 28 -10.40 8.57 -32.65
CA VAL A 28 -11.01 7.71 -31.62
C VAL A 28 -10.54 6.26 -31.78
N GLY A 29 -10.41 5.77 -33.02
CA GLY A 29 -9.89 4.44 -33.32
C GLY A 29 -8.42 4.27 -32.87
N THR A 30 -7.58 5.27 -33.12
CA THR A 30 -6.18 5.28 -32.67
C THR A 30 -6.08 5.25 -31.16
N TRP A 31 -6.85 6.10 -30.46
CA TRP A 31 -6.83 6.12 -29.00
C TRP A 31 -7.36 4.80 -28.41
N SER A 32 -8.44 4.25 -28.95
CA SER A 32 -8.95 2.94 -28.58
C SER A 32 -7.90 1.83 -28.77
N ALA A 33 -7.15 1.85 -29.87
CA ALA A 33 -6.09 0.91 -30.13
C ALA A 33 -4.93 1.02 -29.11
N VAL A 34 -4.60 2.25 -28.67
CA VAL A 34 -3.63 2.53 -27.60
C VAL A 34 -4.11 1.94 -26.28
N GLU A 35 -5.34 2.23 -25.85
CA GLU A 35 -5.91 1.70 -24.60
C GLU A 35 -6.02 0.17 -24.59
N ASN A 36 -6.17 -0.45 -25.74
CA ASN A 36 -6.20 -1.92 -25.90
C ASN A 36 -4.81 -2.53 -26.11
N GLY A 37 -3.75 -1.73 -26.04
CA GLY A 37 -2.37 -2.23 -26.21
C GLY A 37 -2.01 -2.67 -27.64
N ARG A 38 -2.84 -2.35 -28.63
CA ARG A 38 -2.64 -2.73 -30.03
C ARG A 38 -1.72 -1.76 -30.80
N THR A 39 -1.50 -0.57 -30.24
CA THR A 39 -0.65 0.48 -30.82
C THR A 39 0.27 1.03 -29.73
N ARG A 40 1.56 1.20 -30.07
CA ARG A 40 2.53 1.85 -29.19
C ARG A 40 2.22 3.33 -29.08
N ILE A 41 2.37 3.88 -27.90
CA ILE A 41 2.25 5.30 -27.60
C ILE A 41 3.63 5.89 -27.33
N THR A 42 3.89 7.12 -27.82
CA THR A 42 5.15 7.83 -27.55
C THR A 42 5.14 8.44 -26.15
N ALA A 43 6.33 8.67 -25.58
CA ALA A 43 6.48 9.28 -24.24
C ALA A 43 5.77 10.63 -24.14
N ASP A 44 5.88 11.50 -25.18
CA ASP A 44 5.23 12.80 -25.21
C ASP A 44 3.70 12.70 -25.16
N ARG A 45 3.13 11.69 -25.82
CA ARG A 45 1.69 11.45 -25.78
C ARG A 45 1.21 10.85 -24.46
N VAL A 46 2.06 10.05 -23.79
CA VAL A 46 1.76 9.61 -22.43
C VAL A 46 1.77 10.78 -21.47
N ALA A 47 2.74 11.69 -21.59
CA ALA A 47 2.79 12.91 -20.78
C ALA A 47 1.58 13.82 -21.02
N ALA A 48 1.17 14.01 -22.27
CA ALA A 48 -0.02 14.79 -22.61
C ALA A 48 -1.31 14.15 -22.06
N ALA A 49 -1.43 12.80 -22.14
CA ALA A 49 -2.56 12.08 -21.60
C ALA A 49 -2.59 12.14 -20.06
N ALA A 50 -1.44 12.02 -19.40
CA ALA A 50 -1.30 12.16 -17.96
C ALA A 50 -1.77 13.54 -17.48
N SER A 51 -1.32 14.60 -18.14
CA SER A 51 -1.75 15.96 -17.85
C SER A 51 -3.26 16.14 -18.04
N LEU A 52 -3.83 15.59 -19.12
CA LEU A 52 -5.27 15.65 -19.41
C LEU A 52 -6.11 14.91 -18.36
N PHE A 53 -5.60 13.79 -17.83
CA PHE A 53 -6.33 12.97 -16.86
C PHE A 53 -6.06 13.39 -15.40
N GLY A 54 -5.16 14.36 -15.15
CA GLY A 54 -4.70 14.70 -13.81
C GLY A 54 -3.98 13.53 -13.15
N ALA A 55 -3.33 12.69 -13.96
CA ALA A 55 -2.62 11.50 -13.51
C ALA A 55 -1.11 11.74 -13.60
N ASP A 56 -0.34 11.07 -12.74
CA ASP A 56 1.11 11.10 -12.82
C ASP A 56 1.59 10.25 -14.02
N VAL A 57 2.51 10.78 -14.82
CA VAL A 57 3.10 10.08 -15.96
C VAL A 57 3.71 8.75 -15.52
N GLU A 58 4.34 8.72 -14.36
CA GLU A 58 4.98 7.52 -13.82
C GLU A 58 4.01 6.41 -13.51
N ILE A 59 2.81 6.73 -13.00
CA ILE A 59 1.74 5.74 -12.78
C ILE A 59 1.30 5.09 -14.09
N LEU A 60 1.40 5.82 -15.20
CA LEU A 60 0.99 5.33 -16.51
C LEU A 60 2.08 4.50 -17.21
N VAL A 61 3.37 4.75 -16.93
CA VAL A 61 4.52 4.14 -17.64
C VAL A 61 5.25 3.09 -16.82
N THR A 62 5.17 3.12 -15.48
CA THR A 62 5.84 2.11 -14.65
C THR A 62 5.35 0.73 -15.08
N PRO A 63 6.23 -0.20 -15.47
CA PRO A 63 5.80 -1.57 -15.71
C PRO A 63 5.09 -2.04 -14.44
N ASP A 64 3.98 -2.76 -14.59
CA ASP A 64 3.39 -3.46 -13.46
C ASP A 64 4.53 -4.12 -12.67
N ALA A 65 4.79 -3.65 -11.47
CA ALA A 65 4.99 -4.64 -10.45
C ALA A 65 3.70 -5.46 -10.55
N ALA A 66 3.80 -6.66 -11.14
CA ALA A 66 2.67 -7.55 -11.27
C ALA A 66 1.93 -7.51 -9.94
N PRO A 67 0.59 -7.36 -9.92
CA PRO A 67 -0.13 -7.52 -8.67
C PRO A 67 0.45 -8.79 -8.06
N PRO A 68 0.79 -8.83 -6.78
CA PRO A 68 1.37 -10.01 -6.17
C PRO A 68 0.51 -11.17 -6.65
N GLN A 69 1.10 -12.05 -7.47
CA GLN A 69 0.36 -13.17 -8.01
C GLN A 69 -0.18 -13.89 -6.80
N ALA A 70 -1.48 -13.95 -6.70
CA ALA A 70 -2.19 -14.72 -5.69
C ALA A 70 -2.00 -16.23 -5.96
N ALA A 71 -0.77 -16.68 -5.81
CA ALA A 71 -0.39 -18.08 -5.68
C ALA A 71 -0.11 -18.35 -4.20
N GLY A 72 -1.01 -17.92 -3.32
CA GLY A 72 -0.90 -18.10 -1.89
C GLY A 72 -2.04 -17.38 -1.18
N THR A 73 -2.27 -17.72 0.06
CA THR A 73 -3.22 -17.02 0.91
C THR A 73 -2.65 -15.64 1.28
N TRP A 74 -3.51 -14.72 1.77
CA TRP A 74 -3.04 -13.42 2.28
C TRP A 74 -2.06 -13.55 3.47
N ARG A 75 -1.93 -14.76 4.03
CA ARG A 75 -0.96 -15.15 5.08
C ARG A 75 0.41 -15.50 4.54
N ASP A 76 0.56 -15.70 3.23
CA ASP A 76 1.83 -16.10 2.62
C ASP A 76 2.68 -14.88 2.28
N PHE A 77 3.88 -14.82 2.82
CA PHE A 77 4.83 -13.74 2.61
C PHE A 77 6.11 -14.28 1.95
N PRO A 78 6.13 -14.43 0.62
CA PRO A 78 7.35 -14.76 -0.09
C PRO A 78 8.42 -13.68 0.14
N PRO A 79 9.72 -13.97 -0.11
CA PRO A 79 10.76 -12.96 -0.05
C PRO A 79 10.36 -11.69 -0.80
N LEU A 80 10.67 -10.54 -0.20
CA LEU A 80 10.35 -9.25 -0.81
C LEU A 80 11.23 -9.04 -2.05
N ASP A 81 10.61 -9.09 -3.22
CA ASP A 81 11.28 -8.82 -4.50
C ASP A 81 11.10 -7.34 -4.85
N LEU A 82 12.19 -6.60 -4.77
CA LEU A 82 12.27 -5.19 -5.15
C LEU A 82 13.35 -5.00 -6.21
N PRO A 83 13.10 -4.17 -7.23
CA PRO A 83 14.15 -3.71 -8.13
C PRO A 83 15.34 -3.14 -7.33
N PRO A 84 16.59 -3.32 -7.80
CA PRO A 84 17.79 -2.87 -7.06
C PRO A 84 17.74 -1.42 -6.56
N PRO A 85 17.22 -0.41 -7.32
CA PRO A 85 17.08 0.95 -6.81
C PRO A 85 16.17 1.06 -5.59
N LEU A 86 15.04 0.34 -5.59
CA LEU A 86 14.08 0.36 -4.47
C LEU A 86 14.63 -0.41 -3.26
N ALA A 87 15.30 -1.53 -3.48
CA ALA A 87 15.97 -2.29 -2.40
C ALA A 87 17.07 -1.44 -1.74
N GLY A 88 17.90 -0.75 -2.54
CA GLY A 88 18.91 0.17 -2.05
C GLY A 88 18.32 1.38 -1.29
N ALA A 89 17.20 1.92 -1.79
CA ALA A 89 16.49 3.00 -1.12
C ALA A 89 15.86 2.54 0.21
N LEU A 90 15.21 1.37 0.23
CA LEU A 90 14.64 0.80 1.45
C LEU A 90 15.72 0.65 2.53
N SER A 91 16.84 -0.01 2.19
CA SER A 91 17.98 -0.17 3.11
C SER A 91 18.52 1.16 3.62
N ALA A 92 18.73 2.14 2.71
CA ALA A 92 19.24 3.46 3.08
C ALA A 92 18.28 4.22 4.00
N PHE A 93 16.98 4.20 3.71
CA PHE A 93 15.98 4.93 4.47
C PHE A 93 15.72 4.32 5.85
N VAL A 94 15.78 2.98 5.96
CA VAL A 94 15.66 2.30 7.26
C VAL A 94 16.86 2.63 8.17
N GLU A 95 18.07 2.65 7.63
CA GLU A 95 19.29 2.85 8.42
C GLU A 95 19.59 4.32 8.73
N LEU A 96 19.43 5.20 7.74
CA LEU A 96 19.85 6.61 7.82
C LEU A 96 18.67 7.59 7.96
N GLY A 97 17.43 7.09 7.87
CA GLY A 97 16.24 7.93 7.69
C GLY A 97 16.18 8.56 6.29
N TYR A 98 14.97 8.94 5.84
CA TYR A 98 14.81 9.56 4.53
C TYR A 98 15.63 10.84 4.36
N HIS A 99 15.63 11.72 5.35
CA HIS A 99 16.36 12.99 5.24
C HIS A 99 17.88 12.80 5.30
N GLY A 100 18.37 11.86 6.10
CA GLY A 100 19.80 11.56 6.25
C GLY A 100 20.39 10.82 5.06
N ALA A 101 19.62 9.96 4.39
CA ALA A 101 20.09 9.22 3.23
C ALA A 101 20.32 10.12 2.01
N THR A 102 21.43 9.91 1.32
CA THR A 102 21.74 10.58 0.05
C THR A 102 21.48 9.66 -1.15
N ILE A 103 21.36 10.23 -2.34
CA ILE A 103 21.27 9.44 -3.58
C ILE A 103 22.53 8.57 -3.79
N ARG A 104 23.70 9.00 -3.29
CA ARG A 104 24.93 8.19 -3.33
C ARG A 104 24.82 6.95 -2.45
N ASP A 105 24.23 7.07 -1.26
CA ASP A 105 24.00 5.94 -0.37
C ASP A 105 23.05 4.91 -1.01
N VAL A 106 22.00 5.39 -1.67
CA VAL A 106 21.06 4.52 -2.41
C VAL A 106 21.77 3.83 -3.57
N ALA A 107 22.52 4.57 -4.40
CA ALA A 107 23.23 4.02 -5.55
C ALA A 107 24.26 2.96 -5.13
N GLN A 108 25.01 3.21 -4.05
CA GLN A 108 25.97 2.26 -3.49
C GLN A 108 25.28 0.95 -3.05
N ARG A 109 24.17 1.03 -2.31
CA ARG A 109 23.40 -0.15 -1.85
C ARG A 109 22.75 -0.90 -3.00
N ALA A 110 22.29 -0.17 -4.01
CA ALA A 110 21.71 -0.72 -5.23
C ALA A 110 22.75 -1.31 -6.19
N GLN A 111 24.06 -1.13 -5.90
CA GLN A 111 25.18 -1.50 -6.80
C GLN A 111 25.06 -0.84 -8.19
N LEU A 112 24.62 0.41 -8.21
CA LEU A 112 24.44 1.22 -9.42
C LEU A 112 25.32 2.48 -9.38
N SER A 113 25.63 3.03 -10.57
CA SER A 113 26.17 4.37 -10.64
C SER A 113 25.10 5.42 -10.34
N VAL A 114 25.49 6.56 -9.79
CA VAL A 114 24.56 7.69 -9.55
C VAL A 114 23.85 8.14 -10.82
N PRO A 115 24.51 8.29 -11.98
CA PRO A 115 23.81 8.57 -13.25
C PRO A 115 22.83 7.46 -13.66
N GLY A 116 23.19 6.19 -13.44
CA GLY A 116 22.30 5.04 -13.73
C GLY A 116 21.04 5.06 -12.86
N LEU A 117 21.17 5.44 -11.60
CA LEU A 117 20.01 5.60 -10.71
C LEU A 117 19.10 6.74 -11.18
N TYR A 118 19.67 7.91 -11.52
CA TYR A 118 18.90 9.07 -11.99
C TYR A 118 18.17 8.84 -13.32
N HIS A 119 18.65 7.91 -14.13
CA HIS A 119 17.97 7.59 -15.40
C HIS A 119 16.54 7.08 -15.17
N HIS A 120 16.29 6.36 -14.08
CA HIS A 120 14.99 5.76 -13.75
C HIS A 120 14.29 6.46 -12.58
N TRP A 121 15.06 7.10 -11.70
CA TRP A 121 14.57 7.70 -10.45
C TRP A 121 15.09 9.13 -10.31
N PRO A 122 14.40 10.13 -10.90
CA PRO A 122 14.89 11.51 -10.98
C PRO A 122 15.20 12.15 -9.63
N THR A 123 14.48 11.74 -8.56
CA THR A 123 14.70 12.28 -7.23
C THR A 123 14.57 11.21 -6.15
N LYS A 124 15.10 11.49 -4.97
CA LYS A 124 14.92 10.67 -3.77
C LYS A 124 13.44 10.54 -3.38
N GLN A 125 12.64 11.58 -3.68
CA GLN A 125 11.19 11.59 -3.46
C GLN A 125 10.47 10.49 -4.23
N HIS A 126 10.83 10.26 -5.49
CA HIS A 126 10.22 9.21 -6.31
C HIS A 126 10.46 7.81 -5.73
N LEU A 127 11.66 7.57 -5.18
CA LEU A 127 11.98 6.32 -4.49
C LEU A 127 11.12 6.12 -3.22
N LEU A 128 10.97 7.17 -2.41
CA LEU A 128 10.12 7.11 -1.22
C LEU A 128 8.66 6.86 -1.58
N VAL A 129 8.13 7.60 -2.56
CA VAL A 129 6.76 7.44 -3.03
C VAL A 129 6.52 6.01 -3.53
N ALA A 130 7.42 5.47 -4.36
CA ALA A 130 7.27 4.11 -4.89
C ALA A 130 7.31 3.03 -3.79
N LEU A 131 8.18 3.19 -2.78
CA LEU A 131 8.20 2.28 -1.63
C LEU A 131 6.91 2.34 -0.82
N LEU A 132 6.37 3.54 -0.58
CA LEU A 132 5.13 3.71 0.15
C LEU A 132 3.91 3.24 -0.64
N ASP A 133 3.91 3.44 -1.96
CA ASP A 133 2.88 2.88 -2.84
C ASP A 133 2.89 1.36 -2.79
N ARG A 134 4.07 0.75 -2.94
CA ARG A 134 4.20 -0.71 -2.82
C ARG A 134 3.73 -1.22 -1.46
N THR A 135 4.05 -0.49 -0.38
CA THR A 135 3.64 -0.82 0.98
C THR A 135 2.11 -0.82 1.10
N MET A 136 1.47 0.25 0.64
CA MET A 136 0.01 0.40 0.76
C MET A 136 -0.74 -0.57 -0.16
N ASP A 137 -0.22 -0.81 -1.36
CA ASP A 137 -0.82 -1.72 -2.35
C ASP A 137 -0.84 -3.16 -1.81
N GLU A 138 0.31 -3.67 -1.32
CA GLU A 138 0.40 -5.01 -0.74
C GLU A 138 -0.46 -5.11 0.53
N LEU A 139 -0.41 -4.12 1.43
CA LEU A 139 -1.17 -4.13 2.68
C LEU A 139 -2.68 -4.11 2.45
N LEU A 140 -3.18 -3.23 1.58
CA LEU A 140 -4.61 -3.12 1.30
C LEU A 140 -5.14 -4.37 0.59
N THR A 141 -4.41 -4.90 -0.40
CA THR A 141 -4.78 -6.15 -1.09
C THR A 141 -4.93 -7.31 -0.10
N ARG A 142 -3.97 -7.45 0.84
CA ARG A 142 -4.02 -8.48 1.87
C ARG A 142 -5.17 -8.25 2.86
N ALA A 143 -5.39 -7.01 3.28
CA ALA A 143 -6.47 -6.66 4.21
C ALA A 143 -7.86 -6.91 3.61
N GLU A 144 -8.05 -6.61 2.33
CA GLU A 144 -9.29 -6.91 1.61
C GLU A 144 -9.52 -8.43 1.51
N ALA A 145 -8.49 -9.22 1.20
CA ALA A 145 -8.56 -10.67 1.13
C ALA A 145 -8.84 -11.28 2.53
N ALA A 146 -8.16 -10.82 3.57
CA ALA A 146 -8.40 -11.24 4.95
C ALA A 146 -9.85 -10.95 5.39
N ARG A 147 -10.33 -9.76 5.10
CA ARG A 147 -11.71 -9.36 5.40
C ARG A 147 -12.73 -10.20 4.65
N ALA A 148 -12.48 -10.55 3.40
CA ALA A 148 -13.37 -11.36 2.57
C ALA A 148 -13.48 -12.82 3.05
N GLU A 149 -12.51 -13.33 3.81
CA GLU A 149 -12.49 -14.68 4.37
C GLU A 149 -13.49 -14.84 5.54
N GLY A 150 -13.80 -13.74 6.26
CA GLY A 150 -14.61 -13.82 7.48
C GLY A 150 -16.13 -13.72 7.22
N ASP A 151 -16.90 -14.57 7.89
CA ASP A 151 -18.37 -14.63 7.76
C ASP A 151 -19.12 -13.55 8.57
N GLY A 152 -18.50 -13.02 9.62
CA GLY A 152 -19.13 -12.05 10.51
C GLY A 152 -18.20 -10.90 10.93
N PRO A 153 -18.73 -9.83 11.56
CA PRO A 153 -17.92 -8.66 11.89
C PRO A 153 -16.82 -8.95 12.92
N VAL A 154 -17.02 -9.89 13.83
CA VAL A 154 -15.99 -10.30 14.81
C VAL A 154 -14.86 -11.02 14.10
N GLU A 155 -15.17 -11.99 13.24
CA GLU A 155 -14.19 -12.75 12.49
C GLU A 155 -13.44 -11.84 11.50
N ARG A 156 -14.13 -10.99 10.74
CA ARG A 156 -13.49 -10.01 9.85
C ARG A 156 -12.58 -9.07 10.61
N PHE A 157 -12.96 -8.64 11.81
CA PHE A 157 -12.11 -7.83 12.68
C PHE A 157 -10.83 -8.58 13.10
N THR A 158 -10.96 -9.82 13.57
CA THR A 158 -9.80 -10.63 14.00
C THR A 158 -8.85 -10.93 12.85
N LEU A 159 -9.37 -11.26 11.66
CA LEU A 159 -8.58 -11.49 10.45
C LEU A 159 -7.88 -10.21 9.97
N LEU A 160 -8.50 -9.05 10.08
CA LEU A 160 -7.85 -7.77 9.80
C LEU A 160 -6.70 -7.48 10.78
N VAL A 161 -6.89 -7.76 12.07
CA VAL A 161 -5.83 -7.60 13.07
C VAL A 161 -4.67 -8.56 12.79
N GLU A 162 -4.96 -9.84 12.53
CA GLU A 162 -3.98 -10.84 12.14
C GLU A 162 -3.18 -10.38 10.92
N CYS A 163 -3.88 -9.91 9.87
CA CYS A 163 -3.27 -9.40 8.65
C CYS A 163 -2.32 -8.23 8.91
N LEU A 164 -2.76 -7.26 9.71
CA LEU A 164 -1.94 -6.10 10.07
C LEU A 164 -0.65 -6.54 10.80
N VAL A 165 -0.76 -7.46 11.74
CA VAL A 165 0.41 -7.96 12.49
C VAL A 165 1.35 -8.73 11.58
N LEU A 166 0.84 -9.66 10.79
CA LEU A 166 1.65 -10.45 9.86
C LEU A 166 2.35 -9.54 8.83
N PHE A 167 1.65 -8.54 8.31
CA PHE A 167 2.28 -7.58 7.39
C PHE A 167 3.43 -6.82 8.08
N HIS A 168 3.20 -6.25 9.25
CA HIS A 168 4.20 -5.42 9.94
C HIS A 168 5.37 -6.23 10.54
N THR A 169 5.24 -7.54 10.63
CA THR A 169 6.35 -8.44 11.00
C THR A 169 7.10 -8.94 9.76
N HIS A 170 6.42 -9.45 8.73
CA HIS A 170 7.04 -9.97 7.52
C HIS A 170 7.56 -8.88 6.57
N ARG A 171 6.94 -7.70 6.56
CA ARG A 171 7.33 -6.50 5.78
C ARG A 171 7.81 -5.39 6.72
N ARG A 172 8.60 -5.78 7.74
CA ARG A 172 9.02 -4.89 8.82
C ARG A 172 9.62 -3.59 8.32
N GLU A 173 10.52 -3.65 7.36
CA GLU A 173 11.22 -2.47 6.82
C GLU A 173 10.25 -1.54 6.07
N LEU A 174 9.35 -2.07 5.25
CA LEU A 174 8.29 -1.30 4.59
C LEU A 174 7.34 -0.68 5.61
N GLY A 175 6.93 -1.44 6.62
CA GLY A 175 6.11 -0.94 7.72
C GLY A 175 6.79 0.18 8.50
N PHE A 176 8.10 0.04 8.76
CA PHE A 176 8.90 1.03 9.46
C PHE A 176 8.94 2.37 8.72
N ILE A 177 9.33 2.37 7.43
CA ILE A 177 9.32 3.63 6.65
C ILE A 177 7.92 4.19 6.45
N GLY A 178 6.90 3.32 6.36
CA GLY A 178 5.50 3.74 6.30
C GLY A 178 5.04 4.48 7.56
N ALA A 179 5.59 4.15 8.72
CA ALA A 179 5.30 4.83 9.97
C ALA A 179 6.14 6.10 10.17
N SER A 180 7.44 6.07 9.83
CA SER A 180 8.40 7.14 10.15
C SER A 180 8.49 8.25 9.10
N GLU A 181 8.38 7.91 7.80
CA GLU A 181 8.80 8.80 6.72
C GLU A 181 7.66 9.57 6.02
N MET A 182 6.44 9.50 6.54
CA MET A 182 5.30 10.29 6.01
C MET A 182 5.59 11.80 5.94
N ARG A 183 6.43 12.31 6.84
CA ARG A 183 6.82 13.74 6.85
C ARG A 183 7.72 14.13 5.68
N GLY A 184 8.42 13.15 5.11
CA GLY A 184 9.28 13.34 3.95
C GLY A 184 8.53 13.41 2.63
N LEU A 185 7.23 13.07 2.61
CA LEU A 185 6.42 13.14 1.41
C LEU A 185 6.01 14.59 1.06
N GLU A 186 6.08 14.89 -0.22
CA GLU A 186 5.56 16.12 -0.83
C GLU A 186 4.15 15.87 -1.41
N GLU A 187 3.42 16.97 -1.63
CA GLU A 187 2.15 16.89 -2.35
C GLU A 187 2.38 16.63 -3.85
N PRO A 188 1.48 15.90 -4.54
CA PRO A 188 0.21 15.33 -4.05
C PRO A 188 0.35 13.94 -3.40
N ALA A 189 1.54 13.33 -3.40
CA ALA A 189 1.75 11.96 -2.91
C ALA A 189 1.39 11.82 -1.41
N ARG A 190 1.68 12.84 -0.59
CA ARG A 190 1.34 12.86 0.83
C ARG A 190 -0.16 12.67 1.05
N SER A 191 -0.99 13.47 0.39
CA SER A 191 -2.45 13.41 0.51
C SER A 191 -2.99 12.06 0.02
N ARG A 192 -2.44 11.52 -1.06
CA ARG A 192 -2.85 10.23 -1.62
C ARG A 192 -2.52 9.07 -0.68
N ILE A 193 -1.29 8.98 -0.19
CA ILE A 193 -0.89 7.92 0.77
C ILE A 193 -1.69 8.04 2.08
N ALA A 194 -1.91 9.26 2.57
CA ALA A 194 -2.76 9.49 3.75
C ALA A 194 -4.18 8.97 3.53
N ALA A 195 -4.77 9.19 2.36
CA ALA A 195 -6.10 8.68 2.02
C ALA A 195 -6.15 7.14 2.02
N LEU A 196 -5.13 6.45 1.50
CA LEU A 196 -5.02 4.99 1.54
C LEU A 196 -4.96 4.46 2.99
N ARG A 197 -4.18 5.10 3.86
CA ARG A 197 -4.11 4.76 5.29
C ARG A 197 -5.44 4.96 6.01
N VAL A 198 -6.15 6.05 5.68
CA VAL A 198 -7.52 6.29 6.20
C VAL A 198 -8.47 5.21 5.68
N GLY A 199 -8.31 4.74 4.45
CA GLY A 199 -9.06 3.62 3.89
C GLY A 199 -8.92 2.35 4.74
N LEU A 200 -7.69 1.98 5.07
CA LEU A 200 -7.40 0.84 5.94
C LEU A 200 -8.04 0.99 7.33
N GLN A 201 -7.89 2.17 7.97
CA GLN A 201 -8.53 2.47 9.27
C GLN A 201 -10.05 2.27 9.19
N ARG A 202 -10.68 2.76 8.12
CA ARG A 202 -12.13 2.62 7.91
C ARG A 202 -12.60 1.17 7.78
N MET A 203 -11.76 0.27 7.26
CA MET A 203 -12.09 -1.17 7.22
C MET A 203 -12.27 -1.71 8.64
N VAL A 204 -11.32 -1.42 9.54
CA VAL A 204 -11.38 -1.85 10.94
C VAL A 204 -12.53 -1.16 11.67
N ASP A 205 -12.70 0.16 11.49
CA ASP A 205 -13.81 0.93 12.06
C ASP A 205 -15.18 0.36 11.70
N ALA A 206 -15.33 -0.12 10.47
CA ALA A 206 -16.59 -0.69 9.97
C ALA A 206 -16.95 -1.98 10.73
N GLU A 207 -15.99 -2.87 10.93
CA GLU A 207 -16.23 -4.13 11.64
C GLU A 207 -16.49 -3.91 13.14
N VAL A 208 -15.73 -3.01 13.78
CA VAL A 208 -15.96 -2.67 15.19
C VAL A 208 -17.37 -2.07 15.39
N ARG A 209 -17.78 -1.19 14.49
CA ARG A 209 -19.11 -0.55 14.53
C ARG A 209 -20.22 -1.56 14.28
N GLU A 210 -20.05 -2.47 13.32
CA GLU A 210 -21.03 -3.50 13.01
C GLU A 210 -21.16 -4.50 14.17
N ALA A 211 -20.04 -4.96 14.74
CA ALA A 211 -20.04 -5.83 15.91
C ALA A 211 -20.70 -5.14 17.12
N GLY A 212 -20.45 -3.85 17.31
CA GLY A 212 -21.11 -3.05 18.36
C GLY A 212 -22.62 -2.97 18.18
N ARG A 213 -23.12 -2.73 16.96
CA ARG A 213 -24.57 -2.74 16.66
C ARG A 213 -25.24 -4.08 16.95
N ARG A 214 -24.53 -5.18 16.78
CA ARG A 214 -24.99 -6.53 17.11
C ARG A 214 -24.80 -6.91 18.58
N GLY A 215 -24.24 -6.00 19.40
CA GLY A 215 -23.96 -6.25 20.80
C GLY A 215 -22.84 -7.27 21.07
N LEU A 216 -22.03 -7.57 20.05
CA LEU A 216 -20.89 -8.50 20.14
C LEU A 216 -19.64 -7.81 20.71
N PHE A 217 -19.45 -6.51 20.44
CA PHE A 217 -18.47 -5.64 21.07
C PHE A 217 -19.20 -4.64 21.96
N THR A 218 -18.63 -4.35 23.14
CA THR A 218 -19.28 -3.51 24.15
C THR A 218 -18.46 -2.30 24.56
N THR A 219 -17.41 -1.97 23.81
CA THR A 219 -16.64 -0.74 24.03
C THR A 219 -17.53 0.49 23.87
N PRO A 220 -17.48 1.46 24.81
CA PRO A 220 -18.25 2.72 24.70
C PRO A 220 -17.67 3.66 23.65
N LEU A 221 -16.43 3.43 23.21
CA LEU A 221 -15.67 4.28 22.29
C LEU A 221 -15.18 3.45 21.09
N PRO A 222 -16.09 3.05 20.17
CA PRO A 222 -15.75 2.10 19.09
C PRO A 222 -14.69 2.63 18.11
N HIS A 223 -14.71 3.95 17.80
CA HIS A 223 -13.73 4.53 16.89
C HIS A 223 -12.33 4.61 17.52
N GLU A 224 -12.26 5.04 18.78
CA GLU A 224 -11.00 5.15 19.54
C GLU A 224 -10.40 3.76 19.79
N ALA A 225 -11.23 2.77 20.09
CA ALA A 225 -10.82 1.38 20.25
C ALA A 225 -10.23 0.83 18.94
N ALA A 226 -10.92 1.02 17.80
CA ALA A 226 -10.41 0.62 16.49
C ALA A 226 -9.09 1.32 16.14
N ARG A 227 -8.97 2.62 16.44
CA ARG A 227 -7.73 3.38 16.23
C ARG A 227 -6.59 2.87 17.11
N ALA A 228 -6.85 2.56 18.38
CA ALA A 228 -5.85 1.98 19.29
C ALA A 228 -5.34 0.64 18.74
N VAL A 229 -6.24 -0.22 18.28
CA VAL A 229 -5.91 -1.52 17.68
C VAL A 229 -5.03 -1.36 16.44
N VAL A 230 -5.41 -0.50 15.49
CA VAL A 230 -4.57 -0.25 14.29
C VAL A 230 -3.22 0.34 14.68
N THR A 231 -3.19 1.26 15.65
CA THR A 231 -1.94 1.89 16.10
C THR A 231 -0.99 0.88 16.72
N MET A 232 -1.46 -0.02 17.59
CA MET A 232 -0.59 -1.04 18.18
C MET A 232 -0.02 -1.99 17.12
N CYS A 233 -0.80 -2.38 16.10
CA CYS A 233 -0.32 -3.23 15.01
C CYS A 233 0.74 -2.52 14.15
N THR A 234 0.52 -1.26 13.79
CA THR A 234 1.44 -0.48 12.95
C THR A 234 2.72 -0.05 13.69
N ALA A 235 2.74 -0.13 15.02
CA ALA A 235 3.93 0.14 15.84
C ALA A 235 4.91 -1.05 15.90
N LEU A 236 4.51 -2.26 15.50
CA LEU A 236 5.35 -3.47 15.55
C LEU A 236 6.74 -3.29 14.95
N PRO A 237 6.93 -2.64 13.78
CA PRO A 237 8.25 -2.47 13.19
C PRO A 237 9.26 -1.72 14.06
N THR A 238 8.80 -0.97 15.06
CA THR A 238 9.66 -0.16 15.92
C THR A 238 10.31 -0.96 17.07
N TRP A 239 9.72 -2.08 17.48
CA TRP A 239 10.20 -2.86 18.61
C TRP A 239 10.35 -4.35 18.32
N TRP A 240 9.52 -4.95 17.46
CA TRP A 240 9.62 -6.36 17.11
C TRP A 240 10.83 -6.61 16.18
N SER A 241 11.54 -7.72 16.40
CA SER A 241 12.69 -8.12 15.60
C SER A 241 12.55 -9.56 15.11
N PRO A 242 12.90 -9.86 13.84
CA PRO A 242 12.92 -11.23 13.34
C PRO A 242 13.93 -12.14 14.04
N ALA A 243 14.96 -11.56 14.68
CA ALA A 243 15.93 -12.30 15.50
C ALA A 243 15.43 -12.52 16.94
N GLY A 244 14.26 -11.98 17.31
CA GLY A 244 13.67 -12.15 18.63
C GLY A 244 13.04 -13.52 18.84
N PRO A 245 12.65 -13.85 20.08
CA PRO A 245 12.15 -15.19 20.44
C PRO A 245 10.70 -15.43 19.96
N THR A 246 9.96 -14.43 19.53
CA THR A 246 8.53 -14.55 19.25
C THR A 246 8.26 -14.54 17.73
N PRO A 247 7.84 -15.68 17.17
CA PRO A 247 7.49 -15.77 15.75
C PRO A 247 6.30 -14.87 15.35
N PRO A 248 6.20 -14.44 14.08
CA PRO A 248 5.10 -13.60 13.58
C PRO A 248 3.70 -14.14 13.92
N ALA A 249 3.46 -15.42 13.72
CA ALA A 249 2.17 -16.05 14.01
C ALA A 249 1.79 -15.99 15.50
N THR A 250 2.76 -16.13 16.40
CA THR A 250 2.53 -16.01 17.84
C THR A 250 2.20 -14.57 18.22
N VAL A 251 2.91 -13.59 17.66
CA VAL A 251 2.59 -12.17 17.87
C VAL A 251 1.19 -11.85 17.34
N ALA A 252 0.83 -12.38 16.16
CA ALA A 252 -0.49 -12.18 15.59
C ALA A 252 -1.61 -12.72 16.50
N ALA A 253 -1.46 -13.94 17.02
CA ALA A 253 -2.43 -14.52 17.95
C ALA A 253 -2.58 -13.68 19.23
N GLN A 254 -1.46 -13.22 19.82
CA GLN A 254 -1.49 -12.35 21.01
C GLN A 254 -2.18 -11.02 20.73
N TYR A 255 -1.92 -10.41 19.57
CA TYR A 255 -2.50 -9.12 19.21
C TYR A 255 -3.99 -9.21 18.90
N VAL A 256 -4.45 -10.33 18.35
CA VAL A 256 -5.88 -10.62 18.19
C VAL A 256 -6.56 -10.64 19.56
N GLU A 257 -5.99 -11.33 20.57
CA GLU A 257 -6.54 -11.34 21.91
C GLU A 257 -6.55 -9.94 22.54
N PHE A 258 -5.46 -9.18 22.45
CA PHE A 258 -5.42 -7.80 22.92
C PHE A 258 -6.47 -6.91 22.23
N ALA A 259 -6.64 -7.07 20.91
CA ALA A 259 -7.62 -6.34 20.15
C ALA A 259 -9.06 -6.65 20.60
N LEU A 260 -9.37 -7.93 20.86
CA LEU A 260 -10.66 -8.36 21.40
C LEU A 260 -10.93 -7.80 22.79
N ASP A 261 -9.92 -7.71 23.65
CA ASP A 261 -10.03 -7.08 24.96
C ASP A 261 -10.26 -5.55 24.84
N VAL A 262 -9.55 -4.87 23.94
CA VAL A 262 -9.73 -3.42 23.68
C VAL A 262 -11.16 -3.09 23.25
N VAL A 263 -11.75 -3.91 22.37
CA VAL A 263 -13.13 -3.71 21.90
C VAL A 263 -14.16 -4.31 22.87
N ARG A 264 -13.73 -4.92 23.97
CA ARG A 264 -14.58 -5.61 24.95
C ARG A 264 -15.49 -6.62 24.30
N ALA A 265 -14.89 -7.55 23.53
CA ALA A 265 -15.64 -8.60 22.88
C ALA A 265 -16.34 -9.50 23.91
N ARG A 266 -17.61 -9.80 23.66
CA ARG A 266 -18.33 -10.79 24.46
C ARG A 266 -17.76 -12.17 24.18
N ARG A 267 -17.13 -12.78 25.18
CA ARG A 267 -16.70 -14.18 25.11
C ARG A 267 -17.90 -15.08 25.42
N PRO A 268 -18.08 -16.20 24.70
CA PRO A 268 -19.05 -17.22 25.12
C PRO A 268 -18.79 -17.56 26.59
N GLN A 269 -19.83 -17.53 27.42
CA GLN A 269 -19.70 -18.05 28.77
C GLN A 269 -19.36 -19.53 28.65
N ALA A 270 -18.21 -19.94 29.21
CA ALA A 270 -17.90 -21.35 29.40
C ALA A 270 -18.97 -21.91 30.32
N GLY A 271 -19.89 -22.69 29.75
CA GLY A 271 -20.91 -23.41 30.50
C GLY A 271 -20.31 -24.59 31.25
#